data_5d48d9df0187cc62fe512c64dc17e8a2
#
_entry.id   5d48d9df0187cc62fe512c64dc17e8a2
#
_cell.length_a   1.000
_cell.length_b   1.000
_cell.length_c   1.000
_cell.angle_alpha   90.00
_cell.angle_beta   90.00
_cell.angle_gamma   90.00
#
_symmetry.space_group_name_H-M   'P 1'
#
loop_
_entity.id
_entity.type
_entity.pdbx_description
1 polymer ?
#
loop_
_entity_poly.entity_id
_entity_poly.type
_entity_poly.pdbx_seq_one_letter_code
_entity_poly.pdbx_strand_id
1 'polypeptide(L)'
;AFDYRFNSFYQNEMHPFVAAMVGGLEESGRRARLPAGVGKLNLLRARRFEADTRILRDVADRLIEERVRDPRLGERGDLLDRMLTAKDPESGETLSRENIGYQMITFLVAGHETTSGLLSFATWLLLSKPDALAAARAHVDEVLGGATPTVDDIGRLTYIEQVLQETLRLWPTAPAFA
;
A
#
# COMPACT_ATOMS: atom_id res chain seq x y z
N ALA A 1 -0.95 -4.88 8.11
CA ALA A 1 -2.33 -4.42 7.89
C ALA A 1 -3.34 -5.57 8.07
N PHE A 2 -3.08 -6.77 7.51
CA PHE A 2 -4.04 -7.89 7.48
C PHE A 2 -3.45 -9.20 8.01
N ASP A 3 -2.28 -9.17 8.62
CA ASP A 3 -1.52 -10.32 9.10
C ASP A 3 -1.35 -11.44 8.05
N TYR A 4 -1.08 -11.02 6.80
CA TYR A 4 -0.84 -11.90 5.67
C TYR A 4 0.47 -11.55 4.97
N ARG A 5 1.24 -12.58 4.59
CA ARG A 5 2.54 -12.43 3.92
C ARG A 5 2.47 -13.04 2.52
N PHE A 6 2.76 -12.26 1.51
CA PHE A 6 2.85 -12.75 0.12
C PHE A 6 4.15 -13.50 -0.17
N ASN A 7 5.16 -13.39 0.70
CA ASN A 7 6.48 -14.05 0.61
C ASN A 7 7.20 -13.88 -0.74
N SER A 8 6.92 -12.80 -1.46
CA SER A 8 7.43 -12.56 -2.82
C SER A 8 8.96 -12.48 -2.91
N PHE A 9 9.66 -12.20 -1.79
CA PHE A 9 11.12 -12.18 -1.74
C PHE A 9 11.76 -13.57 -1.58
N TYR A 10 10.98 -14.57 -1.19
CA TYR A 10 11.46 -15.93 -0.90
C TYR A 10 11.02 -16.96 -1.92
N GLN A 11 10.29 -16.53 -2.95
CA GLN A 11 9.75 -17.38 -4.01
C GLN A 11 10.28 -16.91 -5.37
N ASN A 12 10.57 -17.86 -6.26
CA ASN A 12 10.99 -17.55 -7.63
C ASN A 12 9.85 -17.01 -8.49
N GLU A 13 8.61 -17.27 -8.10
CA GLU A 13 7.42 -16.81 -8.79
C GLU A 13 6.67 -15.77 -7.95
N MET A 14 6.14 -14.77 -8.64
CA MET A 14 5.33 -13.74 -8.02
C MET A 14 4.01 -14.35 -7.51
N HIS A 15 3.63 -13.98 -6.28
CA HIS A 15 2.34 -14.41 -5.74
C HIS A 15 1.19 -14.01 -6.66
N PRO A 16 0.18 -14.88 -6.94
CA PRO A 16 -0.90 -14.59 -7.88
C PRO A 16 -1.63 -13.26 -7.63
N PHE A 17 -1.83 -12.89 -6.36
CA PHE A 17 -2.41 -11.60 -5.99
C PHE A 17 -1.54 -10.43 -6.49
N VAL A 18 -0.23 -10.50 -6.29
CA VAL A 18 0.71 -9.42 -6.70
C VAL A 18 0.75 -9.32 -8.22
N ALA A 19 0.79 -10.45 -8.93
CA ALA A 19 0.73 -10.49 -10.39
C ALA A 19 -0.57 -9.89 -10.94
N ALA A 20 -1.71 -10.25 -10.33
CA ALA A 20 -3.02 -9.69 -10.69
C ALA A 20 -3.12 -8.19 -10.38
N MET A 21 -2.54 -7.73 -9.28
CA MET A 21 -2.47 -6.32 -8.92
C MET A 21 -1.70 -5.52 -9.98
N VAL A 22 -0.50 -5.98 -10.34
CA VAL A 22 0.31 -5.32 -11.38
C VAL A 22 -0.42 -5.28 -12.71
N GLY A 23 -0.98 -6.42 -13.17
CA GLY A 23 -1.75 -6.50 -14.40
C GLY A 23 -2.98 -5.58 -14.41
N GLY A 24 -3.68 -5.51 -13.29
CA GLY A 24 -4.83 -4.62 -13.08
C GLY A 24 -4.46 -3.14 -13.15
N LEU A 25 -3.35 -2.73 -12.51
CA LEU A 25 -2.84 -1.37 -12.55
C LEU A 25 -2.37 -0.96 -13.94
N GLU A 26 -1.63 -1.81 -14.65
CA GLU A 26 -1.19 -1.57 -16.03
C GLU A 26 -2.38 -1.36 -16.98
N GLU A 27 -3.39 -2.22 -16.88
CA GLU A 27 -4.57 -2.11 -17.72
C GLU A 27 -5.41 -0.87 -17.37
N SER A 28 -5.55 -0.54 -16.08
CA SER A 28 -6.24 0.67 -15.62
C SER A 28 -5.53 1.93 -16.12
N GLY A 29 -4.20 2.00 -15.99
CA GLY A 29 -3.40 3.11 -16.50
C GLY A 29 -3.48 3.25 -18.02
N ARG A 30 -3.53 2.13 -18.75
CA ARG A 30 -3.76 2.14 -20.20
C ARG A 30 -5.16 2.69 -20.55
N ARG A 31 -6.20 2.23 -19.86
CA ARG A 31 -7.59 2.68 -20.10
C ARG A 31 -7.76 4.17 -19.82
N ALA A 32 -7.12 4.69 -18.80
CA ALA A 32 -7.17 6.11 -18.45
C ALA A 32 -6.61 7.04 -19.56
N ARG A 33 -5.72 6.49 -20.42
CA ARG A 33 -5.12 7.23 -21.55
C ARG A 33 -5.89 7.10 -22.85
N LEU A 34 -6.93 6.28 -22.92
CA LEU A 34 -7.70 6.03 -24.12
C LEU A 34 -9.04 6.77 -24.06
N PRO A 35 -9.59 7.18 -25.22
CA PRO A 35 -10.96 7.70 -25.28
C PRO A 35 -11.97 6.71 -24.69
N ALA A 36 -13.03 7.24 -24.07
CA ALA A 36 -14.06 6.43 -23.43
C ALA A 36 -14.60 5.33 -24.39
N GLY A 37 -14.67 4.11 -23.91
CA GLY A 37 -15.18 2.95 -24.65
C GLY A 37 -14.15 2.19 -25.49
N VAL A 38 -13.08 2.84 -25.97
CA VAL A 38 -12.06 2.18 -26.84
C VAL A 38 -11.31 1.07 -26.08
N GLY A 39 -11.09 1.25 -24.78
CA GLY A 39 -10.42 0.26 -23.94
C GLY A 39 -11.15 -1.10 -23.86
N LYS A 40 -12.46 -1.13 -24.09
CA LYS A 40 -13.29 -2.35 -24.04
C LYS A 40 -13.27 -3.17 -25.34
N LEU A 41 -12.78 -2.62 -26.43
CA LEU A 41 -12.78 -3.28 -27.75
C LEU A 41 -11.81 -4.49 -27.81
N ASN A 42 -10.80 -4.54 -26.96
CA ASN A 42 -9.89 -5.67 -26.90
C ASN A 42 -10.40 -6.72 -25.91
N LEU A 43 -11.17 -7.69 -26.42
CA LEU A 43 -11.81 -8.74 -25.63
C LEU A 43 -10.81 -9.60 -24.81
N LEU A 44 -9.62 -9.87 -25.35
CA LEU A 44 -8.62 -10.66 -24.63
C LEU A 44 -8.09 -9.91 -23.40
N ARG A 45 -7.81 -8.61 -23.53
CA ARG A 45 -7.39 -7.77 -22.41
C ARG A 45 -8.52 -7.57 -21.39
N ALA A 46 -9.76 -7.41 -21.86
CA ALA A 46 -10.91 -7.31 -20.97
C ALA A 46 -11.07 -8.58 -20.12
N ARG A 47 -10.99 -9.75 -20.73
CA ARG A 47 -11.04 -11.05 -20.02
C ARG A 47 -9.90 -11.22 -19.03
N ARG A 48 -8.67 -10.80 -19.38
CA ARG A 48 -7.53 -10.84 -18.47
C ARG A 48 -7.77 -9.92 -17.28
N PHE A 49 -8.20 -8.70 -17.50
CA PHE A 49 -8.51 -7.75 -16.42
C PHE A 49 -9.61 -8.27 -15.48
N GLU A 50 -10.65 -8.92 -16.03
CA GLU A 50 -11.68 -9.58 -15.22
C GLU A 50 -11.12 -10.75 -14.42
N ALA A 51 -10.23 -11.55 -15.00
CA ALA A 51 -9.55 -12.62 -14.28
C ALA A 51 -8.67 -12.09 -13.15
N ASP A 52 -7.87 -11.06 -13.40
CA ASP A 52 -7.03 -10.39 -12.40
C ASP A 52 -7.90 -9.83 -11.26
N THR A 53 -8.99 -9.13 -11.60
CA THR A 53 -9.94 -8.59 -10.60
C THR A 53 -10.56 -9.70 -9.75
N ARG A 54 -10.88 -10.85 -10.36
CA ARG A 54 -11.41 -12.01 -9.63
C ARG A 54 -10.38 -12.55 -8.64
N ILE A 55 -9.12 -12.73 -9.06
CA ILE A 55 -8.05 -13.20 -8.16
C ILE A 55 -7.90 -12.26 -6.96
N LEU A 56 -7.94 -10.94 -7.18
CA LEU A 56 -7.84 -9.96 -6.08
C LEU A 56 -9.00 -10.12 -5.08
N ARG A 57 -10.22 -10.28 -5.58
CA ARG A 57 -11.41 -10.48 -4.74
C ARG A 57 -11.38 -11.80 -3.99
N ASP A 58 -11.06 -12.90 -4.67
CA ASP A 58 -11.01 -14.23 -4.08
C ASP A 58 -10.01 -14.29 -2.90
N VAL A 59 -8.86 -13.60 -3.02
CA VAL A 59 -7.89 -13.52 -1.93
C VAL A 59 -8.44 -12.67 -0.78
N ALA A 60 -9.05 -11.52 -1.06
CA ALA A 60 -9.65 -10.67 -0.03
C ALA A 60 -10.76 -11.40 0.72
N ASP A 61 -11.68 -12.05 -0.02
CA ASP A 61 -12.79 -12.80 0.56
C ASP A 61 -12.31 -13.94 1.45
N ARG A 62 -11.30 -14.69 1.00
CA ARG A 62 -10.69 -15.75 1.80
C ARG A 62 -10.10 -15.21 3.10
N LEU A 63 -9.34 -14.11 3.06
CA LEU A 63 -8.74 -13.51 4.26
C LEU A 63 -9.81 -13.01 5.23
N ILE A 64 -10.89 -12.42 4.72
CA ILE A 64 -12.04 -12.01 5.52
C ILE A 64 -12.68 -13.22 6.19
N GLU A 65 -12.93 -14.31 5.45
CA GLU A 65 -13.52 -15.51 5.99
C GLU A 65 -12.66 -16.18 7.06
N GLU A 66 -11.36 -16.29 6.82
CA GLU A 66 -10.39 -16.82 7.77
C GLU A 66 -10.40 -15.98 9.07
N ARG A 67 -10.42 -14.65 8.95
CA ARG A 67 -10.44 -13.75 10.09
C ARG A 67 -11.75 -13.83 10.88
N VAL A 68 -12.88 -13.89 10.22
CA VAL A 68 -14.20 -14.03 10.88
C VAL A 68 -14.32 -15.34 11.67
N ARG A 69 -13.64 -16.40 11.23
CA ARG A 69 -13.58 -17.68 11.93
C ARG A 69 -12.53 -17.74 13.07
N ASP A 70 -11.63 -16.76 13.12
CA ASP A 70 -10.58 -16.72 14.16
C ASP A 70 -11.22 -16.39 15.52
N PRO A 71 -10.99 -17.23 16.56
CA PRO A 71 -11.51 -16.95 17.92
C PRO A 71 -10.98 -15.64 18.51
N ARG A 72 -9.85 -15.09 17.97
CA ARG A 72 -9.23 -13.83 18.40
C ARG A 72 -9.69 -12.63 17.57
N LEU A 73 -10.84 -12.73 16.89
CA LEU A 73 -11.42 -11.59 16.19
C LEU A 73 -11.66 -10.43 17.17
N GLY A 74 -11.15 -9.26 16.84
CA GLY A 74 -11.19 -8.06 17.70
C GLY A 74 -9.97 -7.89 18.62
N GLU A 75 -9.11 -8.91 18.79
CA GLU A 75 -7.95 -8.85 19.67
C GLU A 75 -6.63 -8.56 18.93
N ARG A 76 -6.57 -8.79 17.62
CA ARG A 76 -5.34 -8.60 16.83
C ARG A 76 -4.98 -7.15 16.61
N GLY A 77 -5.95 -6.24 16.67
CA GLY A 77 -5.75 -4.80 16.55
C GLY A 77 -5.24 -4.32 15.19
N ASP A 78 -5.17 -5.19 14.19
CA ASP A 78 -4.79 -4.83 12.82
C ASP A 78 -5.95 -4.18 12.05
N LEU A 79 -5.67 -3.70 10.83
CA LEU A 79 -6.65 -2.97 10.05
C LEU A 79 -7.87 -3.83 9.67
N LEU A 80 -7.68 -5.12 9.37
CA LEU A 80 -8.79 -6.02 9.03
C LEU A 80 -9.71 -6.25 10.25
N ASP A 81 -9.13 -6.47 11.42
CA ASP A 81 -9.90 -6.58 12.67
C ASP A 81 -10.75 -5.33 12.90
N ARG A 82 -10.15 -4.15 12.75
CA ARG A 82 -10.87 -2.87 12.93
C ARG A 82 -12.01 -2.72 11.93
N MET A 83 -11.79 -3.04 10.65
CA MET A 83 -12.85 -2.96 9.64
C MET A 83 -14.00 -3.93 9.89
N LEU A 84 -13.71 -5.11 10.44
CA LEU A 84 -14.72 -6.12 10.75
C LEU A 84 -15.53 -5.83 12.02
N THR A 85 -14.93 -5.12 12.98
CA THR A 85 -15.52 -4.92 14.31
C THR A 85 -15.98 -3.50 14.59
N ALA A 86 -15.43 -2.49 13.86
CA ALA A 86 -15.80 -1.11 14.07
C ALA A 86 -17.24 -0.83 13.64
N LYS A 87 -17.91 0.01 14.44
CA LYS A 87 -19.24 0.53 14.16
C LYS A 87 -19.14 2.04 13.97
N ASP A 88 -19.92 2.54 13.05
CA ASP A 88 -20.09 3.98 12.89
C ASP A 88 -20.69 4.57 14.17
N PRO A 89 -20.11 5.60 14.77
CA PRO A 89 -20.57 6.16 16.04
C PRO A 89 -21.94 6.83 15.97
N GLU A 90 -22.38 7.25 14.79
CA GLU A 90 -23.67 7.95 14.62
C GLU A 90 -24.78 6.97 14.22
N SER A 91 -24.52 6.12 13.22
CA SER A 91 -25.53 5.18 12.70
C SER A 91 -25.53 3.81 13.39
N GLY A 92 -24.42 3.43 14.03
CA GLY A 92 -24.22 2.09 14.58
C GLY A 92 -23.97 1.01 13.52
N GLU A 93 -23.90 1.38 12.24
CA GLU A 93 -23.69 0.46 11.13
C GLU A 93 -22.24 -0.04 11.06
N THR A 94 -22.07 -1.22 10.48
CA THR A 94 -20.75 -1.83 10.19
C THR A 94 -20.50 -1.80 8.69
N LEU A 95 -19.24 -1.86 8.30
CA LEU A 95 -18.88 -2.03 6.88
C LEU A 95 -19.39 -3.38 6.35
N SER A 96 -19.96 -3.37 5.15
CA SER A 96 -20.30 -4.61 4.47
C SER A 96 -19.03 -5.39 4.10
N ARG A 97 -19.12 -6.72 4.04
CA ARG A 97 -17.99 -7.58 3.63
C ARG A 97 -17.43 -7.20 2.26
N GLU A 98 -18.31 -6.87 1.32
CA GLU A 98 -17.89 -6.43 0.00
C GLU A 98 -17.07 -5.14 0.05
N ASN A 99 -17.50 -4.17 0.87
CA ASN A 99 -16.76 -2.91 1.06
C ASN A 99 -15.40 -3.19 1.73
N ILE A 100 -15.35 -4.03 2.76
CA ILE A 100 -14.09 -4.44 3.40
C ILE A 100 -13.15 -5.06 2.36
N GLY A 101 -13.62 -5.94 1.48
CA GLY A 101 -12.83 -6.52 0.39
C GLY A 101 -12.24 -5.46 -0.54
N TYR A 102 -13.04 -4.47 -0.96
CA TYR A 102 -12.54 -3.35 -1.77
C TYR A 102 -11.52 -2.49 -1.02
N GLN A 103 -11.74 -2.21 0.25
CA GLN A 103 -10.79 -1.46 1.07
C GLN A 103 -9.46 -2.21 1.22
N MET A 104 -9.50 -3.52 1.45
CA MET A 104 -8.28 -4.34 1.53
C MET A 104 -7.45 -4.27 0.26
N ILE A 105 -8.09 -4.42 -0.92
CA ILE A 105 -7.40 -4.31 -2.21
C ILE A 105 -6.82 -2.90 -2.37
N THR A 106 -7.60 -1.87 -2.04
CA THR A 106 -7.16 -0.47 -2.12
C THR A 106 -5.94 -0.21 -1.24
N PHE A 107 -5.95 -0.65 0.02
CA PHE A 107 -4.82 -0.46 0.93
C PHE A 107 -3.57 -1.24 0.50
N LEU A 108 -3.74 -2.43 -0.07
CA LEU A 108 -2.61 -3.21 -0.58
C LEU A 108 -1.99 -2.54 -1.82
N VAL A 109 -2.81 -2.05 -2.74
CA VAL A 109 -2.35 -1.33 -3.93
C VAL A 109 -1.69 0.00 -3.54
N ALA A 110 -2.40 0.83 -2.78
CA ALA A 110 -1.94 2.18 -2.46
C ALA A 110 -0.74 2.18 -1.51
N GLY A 111 -0.68 1.28 -0.54
CA GLY A 111 0.35 1.25 0.50
C GLY A 111 1.65 0.56 0.10
N HIS A 112 1.67 -0.19 -0.99
CA HIS A 112 2.86 -0.93 -1.40
C HIS A 112 3.80 -0.09 -2.29
N GLU A 113 3.34 0.31 -3.47
CA GLU A 113 4.22 0.93 -4.48
C GLU A 113 4.61 2.37 -4.13
N THR A 114 3.69 3.15 -3.57
CA THR A 114 3.98 4.55 -3.25
C THR A 114 5.04 4.67 -2.17
N THR A 115 4.91 3.91 -1.08
CA THR A 115 5.86 3.94 0.04
C THR A 115 7.21 3.33 -0.35
N SER A 116 7.23 2.19 -1.02
CA SER A 116 8.48 1.56 -1.46
C SER A 116 9.21 2.41 -2.49
N GLY A 117 8.49 3.04 -3.41
CA GLY A 117 9.04 4.00 -4.38
C GLY A 117 9.68 5.21 -3.69
N LEU A 118 8.96 5.83 -2.74
CA LEU A 118 9.49 6.96 -1.96
C LEU A 118 10.77 6.58 -1.22
N LEU A 119 10.78 5.45 -0.51
CA LEU A 119 11.96 4.99 0.23
C LEU A 119 13.14 4.69 -0.71
N SER A 120 12.88 4.11 -1.87
CA SER A 120 13.91 3.81 -2.86
C SER A 120 14.54 5.09 -3.41
N PHE A 121 13.72 6.07 -3.81
CA PHE A 121 14.21 7.35 -4.31
C PHE A 121 14.90 8.16 -3.22
N ALA A 122 14.37 8.22 -1.99
CA ALA A 122 14.98 8.91 -0.87
C ALA A 122 16.36 8.32 -0.55
N THR A 123 16.46 7.00 -0.49
CA THR A 123 17.74 6.30 -0.25
C THR A 123 18.75 6.59 -1.36
N TRP A 124 18.33 6.51 -2.64
CA TRP A 124 19.19 6.80 -3.77
C TRP A 124 19.69 8.25 -3.78
N LEU A 125 18.79 9.21 -3.50
CA LEU A 125 19.15 10.63 -3.43
C LEU A 125 20.13 10.91 -2.28
N LEU A 126 19.89 10.35 -1.09
CA LEU A 126 20.80 10.50 0.05
C LEU A 126 22.18 9.89 -0.24
N LEU A 127 22.24 8.70 -0.84
CA LEU A 127 23.49 8.07 -1.23
C LEU A 127 24.25 8.89 -2.30
N SER A 128 23.54 9.63 -3.14
CA SER A 128 24.10 10.51 -4.16
C SER A 128 24.54 11.87 -3.62
N LYS A 129 24.21 12.20 -2.36
CA LYS A 129 24.48 13.48 -1.69
C LYS A 129 25.08 13.25 -0.30
N PRO A 130 26.40 13.00 -0.20
CA PRO A 130 27.03 12.64 1.07
C PRO A 130 26.79 13.62 2.22
N ASP A 131 26.74 14.92 1.94
CA ASP A 131 26.51 15.95 2.97
C ASP A 131 25.07 15.86 3.52
N ALA A 132 24.08 15.64 2.67
CA ALA A 132 22.69 15.45 3.09
C ALA A 132 22.54 14.15 3.89
N LEU A 133 23.23 13.09 3.49
CA LEU A 133 23.23 11.82 4.22
C LEU A 133 23.87 12.00 5.63
N ALA A 134 24.99 12.73 5.70
CA ALA A 134 25.65 13.02 6.99
C ALA A 134 24.73 13.84 7.90
N ALA A 135 24.10 14.88 7.36
CA ALA A 135 23.13 15.70 8.11
C ALA A 135 21.92 14.89 8.59
N ALA A 136 21.38 14.00 7.74
CA ALA A 136 20.26 13.13 8.09
C ALA A 136 20.63 12.19 9.24
N ARG A 137 21.80 11.56 9.19
CA ARG A 137 22.30 10.70 10.27
C ARG A 137 22.51 11.47 11.55
N ALA A 138 23.20 12.62 11.51
CA ALA A 138 23.45 13.45 12.68
C ALA A 138 22.14 13.87 13.36
N HIS A 139 21.13 14.26 12.58
CA HIS A 139 19.83 14.63 13.10
C HIS A 139 19.09 13.44 13.76
N VAL A 140 19.15 12.26 13.16
CA VAL A 140 18.57 11.04 13.75
C VAL A 140 19.27 10.68 15.07
N ASP A 141 20.60 10.74 15.08
CA ASP A 141 21.40 10.45 16.29
C ASP A 141 21.11 11.46 17.41
N GLU A 142 20.95 12.74 17.07
CA GLU A 142 20.58 13.81 18.01
C GLU A 142 19.18 13.56 18.63
N VAL A 143 18.20 13.23 17.78
CA VAL A 143 16.80 13.06 18.22
C VAL A 143 16.59 11.78 19.01
N LEU A 144 17.21 10.67 18.57
CA LEU A 144 16.96 9.34 19.13
C LEU A 144 18.00 8.91 20.16
N GLY A 145 19.21 9.48 20.16
CA GLY A 145 20.28 9.09 21.08
C GLY A 145 20.65 7.60 21.00
N GLY A 146 20.45 6.96 19.86
CA GLY A 146 20.65 5.52 19.66
C GLY A 146 19.46 4.63 20.08
N ALA A 147 18.35 5.21 20.54
CA ALA A 147 17.13 4.45 20.85
C ALA A 147 16.37 4.03 19.59
N THR A 148 15.56 2.97 19.71
CA THR A 148 14.63 2.60 18.66
C THR A 148 13.52 3.66 18.54
N PRO A 149 13.21 4.19 17.33
CA PRO A 149 12.22 5.23 17.18
C PRO A 149 10.81 4.73 17.55
N THR A 150 10.04 5.61 18.15
CA THR A 150 8.64 5.43 18.50
C THR A 150 7.75 6.36 17.66
N VAL A 151 6.43 6.20 17.76
CA VAL A 151 5.48 7.10 17.10
C VAL A 151 5.62 8.55 17.58
N ASP A 152 5.97 8.75 18.86
CA ASP A 152 6.13 10.08 19.46
C ASP A 152 7.36 10.83 18.93
N ASP A 153 8.34 10.12 18.38
CA ASP A 153 9.54 10.70 17.80
C ASP A 153 9.35 11.23 16.37
N ILE A 154 8.29 10.79 15.67
CA ILE A 154 8.07 11.13 14.26
C ILE A 154 8.07 12.64 14.05
N GLY A 155 7.32 13.39 14.89
CA GLY A 155 7.23 14.84 14.79
C GLY A 155 8.53 15.59 15.10
N ARG A 156 9.53 14.92 15.70
CA ARG A 156 10.85 15.46 16.02
C ARG A 156 11.86 15.24 14.89
N LEU A 157 11.61 14.27 14.00
CA LEU A 157 12.49 13.91 12.88
C LEU A 157 12.32 14.86 11.69
N THR A 158 12.39 16.16 11.94
CA THR A 158 12.05 17.22 10.96
C THR A 158 12.95 17.22 9.73
N TYR A 159 14.24 16.92 9.87
CA TYR A 159 15.14 16.85 8.72
C TYR A 159 14.81 15.65 7.82
N ILE A 160 14.39 14.52 8.41
CA ILE A 160 13.95 13.35 7.64
C ILE A 160 12.67 13.68 6.88
N GLU A 161 11.73 14.40 7.49
CA GLU A 161 10.52 14.89 6.82
C GLU A 161 10.89 15.77 5.61
N GLN A 162 11.81 16.71 5.75
CA GLN A 162 12.29 17.56 4.66
C GLN A 162 12.92 16.75 3.51
N VAL A 163 13.71 15.71 3.84
CA VAL A 163 14.29 14.80 2.84
C VAL A 163 13.18 14.07 2.07
N LEU A 164 12.15 13.59 2.75
CA LEU A 164 11.02 12.91 2.10
C LEU A 164 10.20 13.87 1.22
N GLN A 165 9.95 15.09 1.69
CA GLN A 165 9.25 16.13 0.93
C GLN A 165 10.04 16.53 -0.34
N GLU A 166 11.35 16.73 -0.23
CA GLU A 166 12.19 17.04 -1.37
C GLU A 166 12.29 15.87 -2.35
N THR A 167 12.31 14.64 -1.84
CA THR A 167 12.25 13.44 -2.67
C THR A 167 10.96 13.40 -3.49
N LEU A 168 9.82 13.64 -2.86
CA LEU A 168 8.52 13.69 -3.54
C LEU A 168 8.42 14.84 -4.54
N ARG A 169 9.06 15.98 -4.26
CA ARG A 169 9.12 17.09 -5.19
C ARG A 169 9.89 16.74 -6.46
N LEU A 170 11.00 16.03 -6.33
CA LEU A 170 11.87 15.64 -7.45
C LEU A 170 11.34 14.40 -8.19
N TRP A 171 10.87 13.41 -7.44
CA TRP A 171 10.45 12.10 -7.92
C TRP A 171 9.13 11.68 -7.25
N PRO A 172 8.00 12.30 -7.65
CA PRO A 172 6.71 11.95 -7.09
C PRO A 172 6.34 10.51 -7.44
N THR A 173 5.97 9.72 -6.43
CA THR A 173 5.55 8.32 -6.62
C THR A 173 4.14 8.19 -7.20
N ALA A 174 3.34 9.26 -7.11
CA ALA A 174 2.06 9.41 -7.78
C ALA A 174 2.06 10.75 -8.55
N PRO A 175 2.61 10.79 -9.79
CA PRO A 175 2.89 12.04 -10.50
C PRO A 175 1.67 12.72 -11.12
N ALA A 176 0.50 12.07 -11.09
CA ALA A 176 -0.73 12.59 -11.66
C ALA A 176 -1.89 12.48 -10.68
N PHE A 177 -2.79 13.45 -10.75
CA PHE A 177 -4.08 13.48 -10.08
C PHE A 177 -5.16 13.88 -11.10
N ALA A 178 -6.36 13.37 -10.91
CA ALA A 178 -7.50 13.66 -11.77
C ALA A 178 -8.22 14.94 -11.29
#